data_49678997bcf0105665af9fccd72757ad
#
_entry.id   49678997bcf0105665af9fccd72757ad
#
_cell.length_a   1.000
_cell.length_b   1.000
_cell.length_c   1.000
_cell.angle_alpha   90.00
_cell.angle_beta   90.00
_cell.angle_gamma   90.00
#
_symmetry.space_group_name_H-M   'P 1'
#
loop_
_entity.id
_entity.type
_entity.pdbx_description
1 polymer ?
#
loop_
_entity_poly.entity_id
_entity_poly.type
_entity_poly.pdbx_seq_one_letter_code
_entity_poly.pdbx_strand_id
1 'polypeptide(L)'
;MNEQILQDVIETQRGRFYGKYRGTVTQVDAGTMRIKAKVPAVLGSTESGWALPCVPYAGDSVGFAFLPEVDSAVWIEFEGGNVSFPIWTGGFWLSSQVPSDAAAAVKVIVTKQLKLLFDDDQDSITIQDSNGNSVTLDSSGITLTHGSQTVQVTDSEVNVNNGALEVM
;
A
#
# COMPACT_ATOMS: atom_id res chain seq x y z
N MET A 1 -14.97 47.16 2.17
CA MET A 1 -15.23 45.72 2.42
C MET A 1 -15.93 45.68 3.79
N ASN A 2 -17.12 45.10 3.87
CA ASN A 2 -17.95 45.17 5.07
C ASN A 2 -17.33 44.30 6.18
N GLU A 3 -17.08 44.83 7.39
CA GLU A 3 -16.48 44.09 8.51
C GLU A 3 -17.22 42.77 8.80
N GLN A 4 -18.50 42.74 8.56
CA GLN A 4 -19.33 41.55 8.74
C GLN A 4 -19.00 40.46 7.76
N ILE A 5 -18.71 40.77 6.48
CA ILE A 5 -18.29 39.80 5.49
C ILE A 5 -16.89 39.22 5.85
N LEU A 6 -16.00 40.05 6.37
CA LEU A 6 -14.70 39.64 6.83
C LEU A 6 -14.76 38.68 8.05
N GLN A 7 -15.65 39.00 9.00
CA GLN A 7 -15.91 38.13 10.15
C GLN A 7 -16.54 36.80 9.74
N ASP A 8 -17.51 36.78 8.84
CA ASP A 8 -18.15 35.57 8.33
C ASP A 8 -17.14 34.66 7.59
N VAL A 9 -16.22 35.26 6.81
CA VAL A 9 -15.15 34.51 6.13
C VAL A 9 -14.17 33.94 7.14
N ILE A 10 -13.77 34.70 8.15
CA ILE A 10 -12.85 34.24 9.20
C ILE A 10 -13.49 33.09 10.02
N GLU A 11 -14.74 33.20 10.39
CA GLU A 11 -15.46 32.15 11.14
C GLU A 11 -15.65 30.89 10.29
N THR A 12 -15.98 31.03 9.01
CA THR A 12 -16.11 29.90 8.08
C THR A 12 -14.77 29.18 7.89
N GLN A 13 -13.65 29.89 7.95
CA GLN A 13 -12.30 29.30 7.80
C GLN A 13 -11.74 28.72 9.12
N ARG A 14 -12.14 29.22 10.28
CA ARG A 14 -11.62 28.77 11.59
C ARG A 14 -11.88 27.31 11.92
N GLY A 15 -12.87 26.66 11.29
CA GLY A 15 -13.20 25.24 11.47
C GLY A 15 -12.77 24.35 10.31
N ARG A 16 -11.94 24.86 9.36
CA ARG A 16 -11.54 24.12 8.17
C ARG A 16 -10.08 23.68 8.25
N PHE A 17 -9.85 22.39 7.96
CA PHE A 17 -8.54 21.76 8.01
C PHE A 17 -8.17 21.25 6.62
N TYR A 18 -7.36 22.01 5.92
CA TYR A 18 -6.87 21.68 4.56
C TYR A 18 -5.49 21.03 4.60
N GLY A 19 -5.21 20.19 3.60
CA GLY A 19 -3.95 19.48 3.46
C GLY A 19 -3.93 18.13 4.19
N LYS A 20 -2.74 17.55 4.32
CA LYS A 20 -2.53 16.21 4.85
C LYS A 20 -2.09 16.26 6.31
N TYR A 21 -2.71 15.43 7.12
CA TYR A 21 -2.42 15.27 8.54
C TYR A 21 -1.97 13.85 8.83
N ARG A 22 -1.00 13.71 9.73
CA ARG A 22 -0.55 12.40 10.17
C ARG A 22 -1.61 11.79 11.08
N GLY A 23 -1.95 10.52 10.77
CA GLY A 23 -2.87 9.73 11.58
C GLY A 23 -2.29 8.36 11.90
N THR A 24 -2.90 7.71 12.89
CA THR A 24 -2.66 6.30 13.21
C THR A 24 -3.99 5.57 13.15
N VAL A 25 -4.06 4.48 12.42
CA VAL A 25 -5.28 3.67 12.25
C VAL A 25 -5.69 3.09 13.60
N THR A 26 -6.96 3.21 13.95
CA THR A 26 -7.53 2.66 15.19
C THR A 26 -8.54 1.56 14.93
N GLN A 27 -9.27 1.64 13.83
CA GLN A 27 -10.26 0.65 13.41
C GLN A 27 -10.26 0.52 11.88
N VAL A 28 -10.64 -0.65 11.40
CA VAL A 28 -10.77 -0.94 9.98
C VAL A 28 -12.11 -1.59 9.67
N ASP A 29 -12.71 -1.22 8.55
CA ASP A 29 -13.90 -1.86 7.99
C ASP A 29 -13.56 -2.39 6.59
N ALA A 30 -13.33 -3.70 6.48
CA ALA A 30 -12.99 -4.36 5.23
C ALA A 30 -14.15 -4.36 4.22
N GLY A 31 -15.40 -4.28 4.67
CA GLY A 31 -16.56 -4.28 3.78
C GLY A 31 -16.72 -2.99 2.98
N THR A 32 -16.24 -1.88 3.53
CA THR A 32 -16.29 -0.56 2.87
C THR A 32 -14.92 0.05 2.60
N MET A 33 -13.82 -0.67 2.94
CA MET A 33 -12.43 -0.20 2.84
C MET A 33 -12.19 1.12 3.62
N ARG A 34 -12.98 1.39 4.66
CA ARG A 34 -12.86 2.58 5.50
C ARG A 34 -12.03 2.29 6.74
N ILE A 35 -11.44 3.35 7.27
CA ILE A 35 -10.71 3.30 8.53
C ILE A 35 -11.18 4.39 9.48
N LYS A 36 -10.92 4.21 10.78
CA LYS A 36 -10.86 5.34 11.71
C LYS A 36 -9.42 5.55 12.13
N ALA A 37 -9.08 6.78 12.44
CA ALA A 37 -7.72 7.14 12.81
C ALA A 37 -7.71 8.19 13.94
N LYS A 38 -6.67 8.13 14.79
CA LYS A 38 -6.27 9.26 15.63
C LYS A 38 -5.51 10.26 14.78
N VAL A 39 -5.94 11.53 14.82
CA VAL A 39 -5.31 12.63 14.10
C VAL A 39 -5.04 13.76 15.11
N PRO A 40 -3.97 13.66 15.93
CA PRO A 40 -3.78 14.55 17.08
C PRO A 40 -3.71 16.03 16.74
N ALA A 41 -3.16 16.37 15.58
CA ALA A 41 -3.03 17.76 15.14
C ALA A 41 -4.39 18.46 14.84
N VAL A 42 -5.45 17.68 14.63
CA VAL A 42 -6.79 18.20 14.27
C VAL A 42 -7.84 17.82 15.31
N LEU A 43 -7.85 16.56 15.74
CA LEU A 43 -8.89 15.98 16.59
C LEU A 43 -8.44 15.80 18.05
N GLY A 44 -7.20 16.17 18.39
CA GLY A 44 -6.63 15.94 19.73
C GLY A 44 -6.64 14.47 20.11
N SER A 45 -7.31 14.11 21.20
CA SER A 45 -7.43 12.72 21.67
C SER A 45 -8.59 11.95 21.03
N THR A 46 -9.45 12.62 20.26
CA THR A 46 -10.63 12.01 19.66
C THR A 46 -10.28 11.24 18.38
N GLU A 47 -10.93 10.10 18.18
CA GLU A 47 -10.87 9.32 16.96
C GLU A 47 -11.70 9.99 15.84
N SER A 48 -11.29 9.85 14.59
CA SER A 48 -12.05 10.33 13.43
C SER A 48 -13.35 9.55 13.20
N GLY A 49 -14.26 10.09 12.42
CA GLY A 49 -15.29 9.30 11.73
C GLY A 49 -14.64 8.27 10.76
N TRP A 50 -15.47 7.47 10.11
CA TRP A 50 -15.05 6.54 9.08
C TRP A 50 -14.53 7.28 7.84
N ALA A 51 -13.21 7.25 7.65
CA ALA A 51 -12.53 7.89 6.53
C ALA A 51 -12.72 7.08 5.24
N LEU A 52 -13.11 7.77 4.17
CA LEU A 52 -13.20 7.18 2.82
C LEU A 52 -11.80 6.86 2.28
N PRO A 53 -11.64 5.76 1.52
CA PRO A 53 -10.40 5.49 0.80
C PRO A 53 -10.20 6.44 -0.39
N CYS A 54 -9.01 7.02 -0.50
CA CYS A 54 -8.52 7.62 -1.73
C CYS A 54 -7.40 6.72 -2.26
N VAL A 55 -7.71 5.90 -3.24
CA VAL A 55 -6.80 4.89 -3.79
C VAL A 55 -6.49 5.18 -5.27
N PRO A 56 -5.39 4.66 -5.83
CA PRO A 56 -5.00 4.93 -7.22
C PRO A 56 -6.04 4.52 -8.26
N TYR A 57 -6.83 3.49 -7.97
CA TYR A 57 -7.86 2.98 -8.86
C TYR A 57 -8.98 2.32 -8.07
N ALA A 58 -10.23 2.72 -8.34
CA ALA A 58 -11.43 2.13 -7.77
C ALA A 58 -12.59 2.22 -8.77
N GLY A 59 -13.45 1.20 -8.82
CA GLY A 59 -14.65 1.14 -9.63
C GLY A 59 -15.57 0.02 -9.15
N ASP A 60 -16.64 -0.27 -9.91
CA ASP A 60 -17.54 -1.36 -9.56
C ASP A 60 -16.81 -2.71 -9.69
N SER A 61 -16.61 -3.34 -8.54
CA SER A 61 -15.94 -4.65 -8.40
C SER A 61 -14.48 -4.69 -8.88
N VAL A 62 -13.82 -3.53 -9.04
CA VAL A 62 -12.42 -3.42 -9.48
C VAL A 62 -11.67 -2.35 -8.68
N GLY A 63 -10.36 -2.52 -8.46
CA GLY A 63 -9.54 -1.51 -7.81
C GLY A 63 -8.29 -2.02 -7.09
N PHE A 64 -7.55 -1.08 -6.51
CA PHE A 64 -6.46 -1.34 -5.57
C PHE A 64 -7.01 -1.39 -4.15
N ALA A 65 -7.21 -2.60 -3.62
CA ALA A 65 -7.83 -2.85 -2.32
C ALA A 65 -6.78 -3.24 -1.26
N PHE A 66 -5.97 -2.27 -0.84
CA PHE A 66 -4.94 -2.42 0.20
C PHE A 66 -5.37 -1.64 1.44
N LEU A 67 -6.10 -2.29 2.35
CA LEU A 67 -6.56 -1.69 3.59
C LEU A 67 -5.40 -1.64 4.59
N PRO A 68 -5.04 -0.46 5.14
CA PRO A 68 -4.00 -0.37 6.16
C PRO A 68 -4.45 -1.06 7.45
N GLU A 69 -3.52 -1.71 8.14
CA GLU A 69 -3.80 -2.38 9.40
C GLU A 69 -3.94 -1.39 10.56
N VAL A 70 -4.56 -1.83 11.64
CA VAL A 70 -4.56 -1.08 12.92
C VAL A 70 -3.12 -0.80 13.33
N ASP A 71 -2.88 0.36 13.91
CA ASP A 71 -1.58 0.93 14.27
C ASP A 71 -0.69 1.39 13.10
N SER A 72 -1.15 1.23 11.85
CA SER A 72 -0.44 1.78 10.69
C SER A 72 -0.48 3.30 10.67
N ALA A 73 0.62 3.90 10.21
CA ALA A 73 0.71 5.33 9.97
C ALA A 73 0.08 5.70 8.62
N VAL A 74 -0.84 6.66 8.64
CA VAL A 74 -1.64 7.05 7.46
C VAL A 74 -1.70 8.57 7.30
N TRP A 75 -1.89 9.02 6.07
CA TRP A 75 -2.25 10.39 5.76
C TRP A 75 -3.77 10.55 5.75
N ILE A 76 -4.26 11.54 6.49
CA ILE A 76 -5.68 11.90 6.56
C ILE A 76 -5.87 13.30 6.00
N GLU A 77 -6.86 13.44 5.15
CA GLU A 77 -7.40 14.70 4.65
C GLU A 77 -8.86 14.83 5.09
N PHE A 78 -9.43 16.01 4.91
CA PHE A 78 -10.83 16.28 5.21
C PHE A 78 -11.48 16.96 4.01
N GLU A 79 -12.56 16.39 3.49
CA GLU A 79 -13.26 16.91 2.32
C GLU A 79 -13.74 18.36 2.55
N GLY A 80 -13.26 19.26 1.68
CA GLY A 80 -13.49 20.71 1.87
C GLY A 80 -13.02 21.25 3.22
N GLY A 81 -12.07 20.57 3.89
CA GLY A 81 -11.55 20.90 5.21
C GLY A 81 -12.48 20.55 6.37
N ASN A 82 -13.60 19.86 6.12
CA ASN A 82 -14.58 19.52 7.15
C ASN A 82 -14.22 18.19 7.84
N VAL A 83 -13.93 18.26 9.14
CA VAL A 83 -13.53 17.09 9.96
C VAL A 83 -14.56 15.95 10.01
N SER A 84 -15.82 16.24 9.67
CA SER A 84 -16.87 15.21 9.59
C SER A 84 -16.76 14.30 8.38
N PHE A 85 -15.95 14.67 7.39
CA PHE A 85 -15.74 13.92 6.16
C PHE A 85 -14.26 13.58 5.96
N PRO A 86 -13.68 12.69 6.79
CA PRO A 86 -12.29 12.29 6.67
C PRO A 86 -12.07 11.39 5.45
N ILE A 87 -10.89 11.52 4.85
CA ILE A 87 -10.41 10.72 3.72
C ILE A 87 -9.01 10.21 4.09
N TRP A 88 -8.73 8.92 3.95
CA TRP A 88 -7.36 8.41 4.05
C TRP A 88 -6.75 8.28 2.65
N THR A 89 -5.52 8.81 2.49
CA THR A 89 -4.89 9.00 1.18
C THR A 89 -3.57 8.24 1.03
N GLY A 90 -3.41 7.15 1.77
CA GLY A 90 -2.23 6.30 1.78
C GLY A 90 -1.52 6.26 3.12
N GLY A 91 -0.44 5.49 3.18
CA GLY A 91 0.40 5.32 4.36
C GLY A 91 1.74 6.02 4.24
N PHE A 92 2.48 6.03 5.34
CA PHE A 92 3.89 6.36 5.39
C PHE A 92 4.59 5.47 6.41
N TRP A 93 5.87 5.25 6.20
CA TRP A 93 6.67 4.45 7.13
C TRP A 93 7.23 5.33 8.25
N LEU A 94 7.20 4.83 9.45
CA LEU A 94 8.04 5.31 10.55
C LEU A 94 9.46 4.76 10.38
N SER A 95 10.39 5.23 11.23
CA SER A 95 11.77 4.73 11.21
C SER A 95 11.79 3.19 11.30
N SER A 96 12.59 2.55 10.47
CA SER A 96 12.77 1.08 10.39
C SER A 96 11.55 0.25 9.95
N GLN A 97 10.52 0.87 9.38
CA GLN A 97 9.33 0.16 8.86
C GLN A 97 9.37 -0.07 7.33
N VAL A 98 10.33 0.52 6.65
CA VAL A 98 10.52 0.29 5.20
C VAL A 98 10.85 -1.18 4.98
N PRO A 99 10.20 -1.88 4.02
CA PRO A 99 10.53 -3.26 3.69
C PRO A 99 12.02 -3.44 3.42
N SER A 100 12.64 -4.46 4.01
CA SER A 100 14.10 -4.69 3.92
C SER A 100 14.57 -4.98 2.50
N ASP A 101 13.69 -5.50 1.65
CA ASP A 101 14.01 -5.80 0.24
C ASP A 101 13.98 -4.53 -0.64
N ALA A 102 13.40 -3.43 -0.15
CA ALA A 102 13.30 -2.19 -0.92
C ALA A 102 14.65 -1.47 -1.03
N ALA A 103 15.02 -1.11 -2.24
CA ALA A 103 16.24 -0.34 -2.55
C ALA A 103 15.99 0.61 -3.73
N ALA A 104 16.97 1.43 -4.08
CA ALA A 104 16.84 2.34 -5.21
C ALA A 104 16.53 1.60 -6.53
N ALA A 105 17.18 0.49 -6.77
CA ALA A 105 16.97 -0.39 -7.93
C ALA A 105 15.86 -1.44 -7.69
N VAL A 106 15.44 -1.71 -6.45
CA VAL A 106 14.46 -2.76 -6.12
C VAL A 106 13.15 -2.15 -5.66
N LYS A 107 12.07 -2.39 -6.41
CA LYS A 107 10.70 -1.97 -6.08
C LYS A 107 9.92 -3.17 -5.59
N VAL A 108 9.14 -2.99 -4.51
CA VAL A 108 8.47 -4.12 -3.85
C VAL A 108 7.01 -3.83 -3.52
N ILE A 109 6.18 -4.87 -3.63
CA ILE A 109 4.89 -4.95 -2.95
C ILE A 109 5.01 -6.08 -1.93
N VAL A 110 4.96 -5.76 -0.64
CA VAL A 110 5.16 -6.72 0.43
C VAL A 110 3.93 -6.74 1.33
N THR A 111 3.43 -7.94 1.58
CA THR A 111 2.42 -8.24 2.60
C THR A 111 3.08 -9.07 3.71
N LYS A 112 2.31 -9.52 4.71
CA LYS A 112 2.86 -10.38 5.79
C LYS A 112 3.44 -11.70 5.30
N GLN A 113 2.93 -12.23 4.20
CA GLN A 113 3.29 -13.57 3.72
C GLN A 113 3.70 -13.63 2.26
N LEU A 114 3.48 -12.57 1.51
CA LEU A 114 3.71 -12.55 0.07
C LEU A 114 4.51 -11.34 -0.32
N LYS A 115 5.33 -11.47 -1.34
CA LYS A 115 6.05 -10.36 -1.95
C LYS A 115 6.15 -10.46 -3.46
N LEU A 116 6.11 -9.30 -4.10
CA LEU A 116 6.42 -9.10 -5.50
C LEU A 116 7.58 -8.11 -5.57
N LEU A 117 8.67 -8.52 -6.22
CA LEU A 117 9.89 -7.73 -6.41
C LEU A 117 10.09 -7.44 -7.89
N PHE A 118 10.55 -6.22 -8.17
CA PHE A 118 11.13 -5.82 -9.45
C PHE A 118 12.53 -5.33 -9.15
N ASP A 119 13.54 -6.03 -9.65
CA ASP A 119 14.96 -5.71 -9.46
C ASP A 119 15.56 -5.26 -10.78
N ASP A 120 15.79 -3.96 -10.91
CA ASP A 120 16.33 -3.34 -12.13
C ASP A 120 17.83 -3.66 -12.32
N ASP A 121 18.57 -3.95 -11.22
CA ASP A 121 20.00 -4.29 -11.30
C ASP A 121 20.21 -5.74 -11.76
N GLN A 122 19.27 -6.63 -11.45
CA GLN A 122 19.31 -8.04 -11.84
C GLN A 122 18.42 -8.34 -13.05
N ASP A 123 17.74 -7.35 -13.60
CA ASP A 123 16.75 -7.50 -14.69
C ASP A 123 15.77 -8.65 -14.38
N SER A 124 15.18 -8.63 -13.18
CA SER A 124 14.36 -9.74 -12.71
C SER A 124 13.04 -9.31 -12.05
N ILE A 125 12.06 -10.21 -12.15
CA ILE A 125 10.78 -10.13 -11.44
C ILE A 125 10.63 -11.41 -10.60
N THR A 126 10.34 -11.26 -9.30
CA THR A 126 10.09 -12.39 -8.41
C THR A 126 8.76 -12.24 -7.68
N ILE A 127 7.94 -13.30 -7.73
CA ILE A 127 6.77 -13.48 -6.86
C ILE A 127 7.13 -14.58 -5.88
N GLN A 128 6.99 -14.33 -4.57
CA GLN A 128 7.40 -15.28 -3.54
C GLN A 128 6.44 -15.27 -2.35
N ASP A 129 6.22 -16.44 -1.76
CA ASP A 129 5.54 -16.60 -0.47
C ASP A 129 6.51 -16.78 0.71
N SER A 130 5.97 -16.82 1.94
CA SER A 130 6.76 -17.02 3.16
C SER A 130 7.31 -18.45 3.33
N ASN A 131 6.86 -19.42 2.52
CA ASN A 131 7.32 -20.81 2.53
C ASN A 131 8.47 -21.04 1.55
N GLY A 132 8.90 -20.02 0.81
CA GLY A 132 9.96 -20.11 -0.19
C GLY A 132 9.51 -20.61 -1.56
N ASN A 133 8.19 -20.70 -1.79
CA ASN A 133 7.69 -20.93 -3.14
C ASN A 133 7.85 -19.67 -3.96
N SER A 134 8.32 -19.80 -5.20
CA SER A 134 8.56 -18.63 -6.05
C SER A 134 8.29 -18.86 -7.54
N VAL A 135 8.02 -17.76 -8.20
CA VAL A 135 8.10 -17.61 -9.66
C VAL A 135 9.11 -16.50 -9.92
N THR A 136 10.16 -16.81 -10.67
CA THR A 136 11.19 -15.84 -11.05
C THR A 136 11.28 -15.76 -12.57
N LEU A 137 11.32 -14.55 -13.09
CA LEU A 137 11.67 -14.22 -14.46
C LEU A 137 12.98 -13.44 -14.41
N ASP A 138 13.98 -13.91 -15.16
CA ASP A 138 15.29 -13.24 -15.25
C ASP A 138 15.94 -13.52 -16.63
N SER A 139 17.19 -13.11 -16.81
CA SER A 139 17.91 -13.30 -18.06
C SER A 139 18.15 -14.78 -18.44
N SER A 140 17.97 -15.72 -17.51
CA SER A 140 18.10 -17.16 -17.78
C SER A 140 16.77 -17.81 -18.18
N GLY A 141 15.64 -17.11 -18.00
CA GLY A 141 14.30 -17.58 -18.37
C GLY A 141 13.29 -17.48 -17.23
N ILE A 142 12.43 -18.49 -17.10
CA ILE A 142 11.38 -18.56 -16.08
C ILE A 142 11.64 -19.77 -15.17
N THR A 143 11.68 -19.54 -13.87
CA THR A 143 11.83 -20.58 -12.87
C THR A 143 10.63 -20.62 -11.93
N LEU A 144 10.02 -21.79 -11.78
CA LEU A 144 9.04 -22.09 -10.73
C LEU A 144 9.72 -22.94 -9.67
N THR A 145 9.55 -22.58 -8.40
CA THR A 145 10.15 -23.30 -7.27
C THR A 145 9.10 -23.66 -6.22
N HIS A 146 9.11 -24.91 -5.76
CA HIS A 146 8.39 -25.37 -4.57
C HIS A 146 9.28 -26.32 -3.76
N GLY A 147 9.82 -25.84 -2.64
CA GLY A 147 10.81 -26.59 -1.85
C GLY A 147 12.06 -26.93 -2.67
N SER A 148 12.32 -28.20 -2.87
CA SER A 148 13.42 -28.69 -3.73
C SER A 148 13.02 -28.96 -5.19
N GLN A 149 11.76 -28.78 -5.53
CA GLN A 149 11.24 -29.05 -6.88
C GLN A 149 11.29 -27.78 -7.72
N THR A 150 11.72 -27.91 -8.97
CA THR A 150 11.82 -26.79 -9.92
C THR A 150 11.27 -27.15 -11.29
N VAL A 151 10.71 -26.15 -11.97
CA VAL A 151 10.47 -26.18 -13.41
C VAL A 151 11.14 -24.95 -13.99
N GLN A 152 12.03 -25.14 -14.95
CA GLN A 152 12.71 -24.05 -15.65
C GLN A 152 12.34 -24.07 -17.14
N VAL A 153 12.10 -22.89 -17.69
CA VAL A 153 11.93 -22.65 -19.12
C VAL A 153 13.05 -21.71 -19.54
N THR A 154 13.95 -22.22 -20.38
CA THR A 154 15.09 -21.45 -20.90
C THR A 154 14.99 -21.31 -22.42
N ASP A 155 15.97 -20.69 -23.04
CA ASP A 155 16.00 -20.54 -24.51
C ASP A 155 16.14 -21.90 -25.25
N SER A 156 16.64 -22.96 -24.59
CA SER A 156 16.96 -24.23 -25.22
C SER A 156 16.08 -25.39 -24.77
N GLU A 157 15.48 -25.33 -23.59
CA GLU A 157 14.77 -26.47 -23.00
C GLU A 157 13.71 -26.08 -21.96
N VAL A 158 12.82 -27.02 -21.65
CA VAL A 158 12.05 -27.07 -20.42
C VAL A 158 12.60 -28.17 -19.54
N ASN A 159 13.12 -27.80 -18.37
CA ASN A 159 13.79 -28.70 -17.43
C ASN A 159 12.96 -28.86 -16.16
N VAL A 160 12.76 -30.08 -15.71
CA VAL A 160 12.06 -30.39 -14.46
C VAL A 160 13.04 -31.09 -13.51
N ASN A 161 13.19 -30.53 -12.30
CA ASN A 161 14.03 -31.08 -11.23
C ASN A 161 15.47 -31.40 -11.67
N ASN A 162 16.16 -30.43 -12.30
CA ASN A 162 17.54 -30.53 -12.73
C ASN A 162 17.81 -31.77 -13.61
N GLY A 163 16.97 -32.00 -14.61
CA GLY A 163 17.17 -33.06 -15.59
C GLY A 163 16.41 -34.36 -15.31
N ALA A 164 15.48 -34.37 -14.32
CA ALA A 164 14.62 -35.54 -14.15
C ALA A 164 13.65 -35.73 -15.35
N LEU A 165 13.29 -34.61 -16.02
CA LEU A 165 12.63 -34.58 -17.33
C LEU A 165 13.10 -33.34 -18.08
N GLU A 166 13.56 -33.52 -19.30
CA GLU A 166 13.95 -32.43 -20.20
C GLU A 166 13.18 -32.57 -21.52
N VAL A 167 12.73 -31.43 -22.05
CA VAL A 167 12.06 -31.31 -23.34
C VAL A 167 12.80 -30.22 -24.12
N MET A 168 13.50 -30.65 -25.18
CA MET A 168 14.29 -29.79 -26.08
C MET A 168 13.46 -29.41 -27.32
#